data_a5c66ebf089d934597ac743422cb6eaf
#
_entry.id   a5c66ebf089d934597ac743422cb6eaf
#
_cell.length_a   1.000
_cell.length_b   1.000
_cell.length_c   1.000
_cell.angle_alpha   90.00
_cell.angle_beta   90.00
_cell.angle_gamma   90.00
#
_symmetry.space_group_name_H-M   'P 1'
#
loop_
_entity.id
_entity.type
_entity.pdbx_description
1 polymer ?
#
loop_
_entity_poly.entity_id
_entity_poly.type
_entity_poly.pdbx_seq_one_letter_code
_entity_poly.pdbx_strand_id
1 'polypeptide(L)'
;MNLFILNVDPIVAAQDQCDKHVVKMIVESAQMLSTVHRMLDGQETRRRSVSGKTMTKYYELPDDRENIVYKACHFNHPCTIWTREGCCNYTWHYNHFAALCDEYTYRYGKIHSTDTKLRKTLSKLPDNIPRTAGRTPFKLAMKSNPECITHDLGGTNAVESYRKFYKT
;
A
#
# COMPACT_ATOMS: atom_id res chain seq x y z
N MET A 1 -2.97 9.18 2.00
CA MET A 1 -2.56 7.80 1.65
C MET A 1 -2.32 7.72 0.16
N ASN A 2 -1.21 7.15 -0.28
CA ASN A 2 -0.86 7.06 -1.70
C ASN A 2 0.28 6.03 -1.91
N LEU A 3 0.51 5.59 -3.17
CA LEU A 3 1.69 4.78 -3.53
C LEU A 3 2.81 5.60 -4.17
N PHE A 4 2.47 6.72 -4.81
CA PHE A 4 3.42 7.54 -5.58
C PHE A 4 4.23 6.71 -6.59
N ILE A 5 3.55 6.25 -7.64
CA ILE A 5 4.15 5.41 -8.69
C ILE A 5 5.08 6.26 -9.57
N LEU A 6 6.30 6.49 -9.13
CA LEU A 6 7.29 7.30 -9.85
C LEU A 6 8.05 6.52 -10.92
N ASN A 7 7.97 5.18 -10.88
CA ASN A 7 8.52 4.29 -11.87
C ASN A 7 7.69 3.00 -11.93
N VAL A 8 7.76 2.28 -13.05
CA VAL A 8 7.15 0.94 -13.18
C VAL A 8 7.88 -0.11 -12.34
N ASP A 9 9.18 0.08 -12.13
CA ASP A 9 9.98 -0.72 -11.20
C ASP A 9 9.72 -0.25 -9.77
N PRO A 10 9.28 -1.14 -8.85
CA PRO A 10 8.95 -0.76 -7.48
C PRO A 10 10.15 -0.26 -6.66
N ILE A 11 11.35 -0.74 -6.96
CA ILE A 11 12.59 -0.34 -6.28
C ILE A 11 12.96 1.08 -6.69
N VAL A 12 13.00 1.34 -7.99
CA VAL A 12 13.29 2.67 -8.53
C VAL A 12 12.21 3.67 -8.08
N ALA A 13 10.94 3.26 -8.09
CA ALA A 13 9.85 4.11 -7.58
C ALA A 13 10.05 4.53 -6.11
N ALA A 14 10.59 3.65 -5.28
CA ALA A 14 10.91 3.95 -3.89
C ALA A 14 12.11 4.91 -3.77
N GLN A 15 13.16 4.68 -4.56
CA GLN A 15 14.37 5.51 -4.58
C GLN A 15 14.09 6.94 -5.07
N ASP A 16 13.13 7.11 -5.97
CA ASP A 16 12.73 8.41 -6.52
C ASP A 16 11.86 9.23 -5.55
N GLN A 17 11.40 8.66 -4.43
CA GLN A 17 10.60 9.39 -3.45
C GLN A 17 11.45 10.37 -2.63
N CYS A 18 10.87 11.54 -2.33
CA CYS A 18 11.52 12.52 -1.47
C CYS A 18 11.61 12.03 -0.01
N ASP A 19 12.53 12.58 0.77
CA ASP A 19 12.83 12.15 2.14
C ASP A 19 11.59 12.07 3.04
N LYS A 20 10.72 13.06 2.95
CA LYS A 20 9.45 13.09 3.71
C LYS A 20 8.54 11.91 3.37
N HIS A 21 8.48 11.53 2.10
CA HIS A 21 7.64 10.42 1.65
C HIS A 21 8.26 9.06 1.97
N VAL A 22 9.56 8.88 1.82
CA VAL A 22 10.23 7.62 2.21
C VAL A 22 9.87 7.24 3.64
N VAL A 23 9.92 8.17 4.58
CA VAL A 23 9.56 7.91 5.98
C VAL A 23 8.08 7.58 6.15
N LYS A 24 7.21 8.42 5.60
CA LYS A 24 5.76 8.36 5.81
C LYS A 24 5.11 7.17 5.07
N MET A 25 5.54 6.91 3.83
CA MET A 25 4.89 5.91 2.98
C MET A 25 5.17 4.47 3.40
N ILE A 26 6.19 4.21 4.19
CA ILE A 26 6.39 2.89 4.83
C ILE A 26 5.17 2.51 5.66
N VAL A 27 4.71 3.40 6.52
CA VAL A 27 3.54 3.16 7.38
C VAL A 27 2.27 3.02 6.54
N GLU A 28 2.05 3.92 5.59
CA GLU A 28 0.85 3.90 4.75
C GLU A 28 0.78 2.65 3.85
N SER A 29 1.90 2.22 3.26
CA SER A 29 1.97 0.96 2.51
C SER A 29 1.69 -0.24 3.40
N ALA A 30 2.27 -0.28 4.58
CA ALA A 30 2.01 -1.35 5.55
C ALA A 30 0.54 -1.39 5.99
N GLN A 31 -0.11 -0.24 6.15
CA GLN A 31 -1.54 -0.16 6.44
C GLN A 31 -2.39 -0.73 5.29
N MET A 32 -2.07 -0.37 4.05
CA MET A 32 -2.79 -0.89 2.88
C MET A 32 -2.60 -2.41 2.71
N LEU A 33 -1.36 -2.90 2.81
CA LEU A 33 -1.06 -4.33 2.73
C LEU A 33 -1.72 -5.13 3.86
N SER A 34 -1.69 -4.61 5.09
CA SER A 34 -2.38 -5.20 6.24
C SER A 34 -3.90 -5.26 6.03
N THR A 35 -4.46 -4.20 5.47
CA THR A 35 -5.89 -4.14 5.13
C THR A 35 -6.27 -5.21 4.12
N VAL A 36 -5.42 -5.46 3.13
CA VAL A 36 -5.67 -6.52 2.14
C VAL A 36 -5.70 -7.90 2.80
N HIS A 37 -4.75 -8.21 3.70
CA HIS A 37 -4.79 -9.47 4.47
C HIS A 37 -6.08 -9.61 5.26
N ARG A 38 -6.47 -8.57 5.99
CA ARG A 38 -7.67 -8.60 6.83
C ARG A 38 -8.96 -8.73 6.03
N MET A 39 -9.07 -8.02 4.92
CA MET A 39 -10.29 -8.06 4.10
C MET A 39 -10.46 -9.38 3.35
N LEU A 40 -9.38 -10.00 2.88
CA LEU A 40 -9.43 -11.23 2.10
C LEU A 40 -9.52 -12.48 2.97
N ASP A 41 -8.76 -12.53 4.07
CA ASP A 41 -8.60 -13.71 4.91
C ASP A 41 -9.32 -13.60 6.26
N GLY A 42 -9.73 -12.40 6.66
CA GLY A 42 -10.41 -12.15 7.92
C GLY A 42 -11.92 -12.23 7.82
N GLN A 43 -12.55 -12.32 8.97
CA GLN A 43 -14.01 -12.24 9.12
C GLN A 43 -14.43 -10.83 9.50
N GLU A 44 -15.39 -10.26 8.75
CA GLU A 44 -15.96 -8.96 9.09
C GLU A 44 -16.77 -9.04 10.38
N THR A 45 -16.43 -8.20 11.33
CA THR A 45 -17.12 -8.02 12.61
C THR A 45 -17.31 -6.52 12.88
N ARG A 46 -18.01 -6.20 13.97
CA ARG A 46 -18.13 -4.83 14.46
C ARG A 46 -17.58 -4.73 15.86
N ARG A 47 -16.74 -3.74 16.08
CA ARG A 47 -16.16 -3.43 17.41
C ARG A 47 -16.39 -1.96 17.76
N ARG A 48 -16.45 -1.67 19.05
CA ARG A 48 -16.50 -0.28 19.51
C ARG A 48 -15.21 0.45 19.13
N SER A 49 -15.37 1.71 18.70
CA SER A 49 -14.22 2.60 18.46
C SER A 49 -13.42 2.79 19.76
N VAL A 50 -12.18 3.28 19.64
CA VAL A 50 -11.32 3.59 20.80
C VAL A 50 -12.02 4.55 21.76
N SER A 51 -12.80 5.51 21.25
CA SER A 51 -13.61 6.44 22.08
C SER A 51 -14.85 5.81 22.70
N GLY A 52 -15.21 4.57 22.32
CA GLY A 52 -16.42 3.87 22.76
C GLY A 52 -17.73 4.43 22.21
N LYS A 53 -17.71 5.50 21.40
CA LYS A 53 -18.90 6.24 20.95
C LYS A 53 -19.57 5.62 19.72
N THR A 54 -18.82 4.92 18.89
CA THR A 54 -19.32 4.36 17.63
C THR A 54 -18.89 2.91 17.42
N MET A 55 -19.67 2.17 16.61
CA MET A 55 -19.31 0.82 16.15
C MET A 55 -18.63 0.94 14.81
N THR A 56 -17.45 0.34 14.68
CA THR A 56 -16.64 0.34 13.45
C THR A 56 -16.50 -1.06 12.89
N LYS A 57 -16.35 -1.16 11.58
CA LYS A 57 -15.98 -2.42 10.93
C LYS A 57 -14.62 -2.90 11.42
N TYR A 58 -14.52 -4.17 11.67
CA TYR A 58 -13.29 -4.86 12.02
C TYR A 58 -13.20 -6.18 11.25
N TYR A 59 -12.00 -6.51 10.76
CA TYR A 59 -11.74 -7.77 10.08
C TYR A 59 -10.79 -8.58 10.94
N GLU A 60 -11.30 -9.62 11.58
CA GLU A 60 -10.57 -10.49 12.47
C GLU A 60 -9.90 -11.63 11.71
N LEU A 61 -8.57 -11.75 11.84
CA LEU A 61 -7.81 -12.83 11.21
C LEU A 61 -7.81 -14.08 12.10
N PRO A 62 -7.86 -15.29 11.49
CA PRO A 62 -7.97 -16.55 12.25
C PRO A 62 -6.64 -17.07 12.81
N ASP A 63 -5.54 -16.37 12.59
CA ASP A 63 -4.17 -16.81 12.89
C ASP A 63 -3.32 -15.70 13.55
N ASP A 64 -2.03 -15.95 13.71
CA ASP A 64 -1.08 -15.05 14.39
C ASP A 64 -1.01 -13.65 13.76
N ARG A 65 -1.38 -13.49 12.47
CA ARG A 65 -1.43 -12.19 11.81
C ARG A 65 -2.36 -11.21 12.54
N GLU A 66 -3.35 -11.71 13.28
CA GLU A 66 -4.28 -10.87 14.06
C GLU A 66 -3.54 -9.90 14.99
N ASN A 67 -2.46 -10.35 15.60
CA ASN A 67 -1.67 -9.57 16.55
C ASN A 67 -0.46 -8.86 15.92
N ILE A 68 -0.18 -9.11 14.65
CA ILE A 68 1.01 -8.58 13.96
C ILE A 68 0.64 -7.45 13.02
N VAL A 69 -0.31 -7.67 12.09
CA VAL A 69 -0.65 -6.71 11.05
C VAL A 69 -1.51 -5.56 11.60
N TYR A 70 -1.43 -4.42 10.96
CA TYR A 70 -2.22 -3.26 11.34
C TYR A 70 -3.73 -3.52 11.17
N LYS A 71 -4.53 -2.75 11.89
CA LYS A 71 -5.98 -2.75 11.72
C LYS A 71 -6.34 -2.31 10.30
N ALA A 72 -7.39 -2.90 9.74
CA ALA A 72 -7.87 -2.51 8.43
C ALA A 72 -8.38 -1.07 8.45
N CYS A 73 -7.98 -0.29 7.47
CA CYS A 73 -8.37 1.09 7.30
C CYS A 73 -8.41 1.47 5.81
N HIS A 74 -9.11 2.56 5.49
CA HIS A 74 -9.18 3.08 4.12
C HIS A 74 -9.56 2.01 3.07
N PHE A 75 -10.60 1.21 3.37
CA PHE A 75 -11.03 0.06 2.56
C PHE A 75 -11.28 0.39 1.08
N ASN A 76 -11.80 1.59 0.82
CA ASN A 76 -12.20 2.05 -0.51
C ASN A 76 -11.17 2.98 -1.17
N HIS A 77 -9.99 3.12 -0.57
CA HIS A 77 -8.92 3.89 -1.20
C HIS A 77 -8.46 3.22 -2.51
N PRO A 78 -8.28 3.96 -3.62
CA PRO A 78 -7.93 3.37 -4.92
C PRO A 78 -6.72 2.44 -4.88
N CYS A 79 -5.67 2.82 -4.14
CA CYS A 79 -4.47 1.98 -4.01
C CYS A 79 -4.72 0.70 -3.20
N THR A 80 -5.60 0.74 -2.18
CA THR A 80 -5.97 -0.44 -1.39
C THR A 80 -6.80 -1.40 -2.24
N ILE A 81 -7.76 -0.88 -3.02
CA ILE A 81 -8.56 -1.67 -3.96
C ILE A 81 -7.65 -2.33 -4.99
N TRP A 82 -6.77 -1.55 -5.63
CA TRP A 82 -5.84 -2.05 -6.62
C TRP A 82 -4.94 -3.17 -6.06
N THR A 83 -4.43 -3.01 -4.84
CA THR A 83 -3.56 -3.99 -4.20
C THR A 83 -4.25 -5.34 -3.98
N ARG A 84 -5.57 -5.34 -3.63
CA ARG A 84 -6.32 -6.59 -3.38
C ARG A 84 -6.92 -7.21 -4.65
N GLU A 85 -6.88 -6.53 -5.79
CA GLU A 85 -7.41 -7.06 -7.06
C GLU A 85 -6.69 -8.32 -7.54
N GLY A 86 -5.41 -8.52 -7.15
CA GLY A 86 -4.68 -9.71 -7.57
C GLY A 86 -3.28 -9.85 -6.97
N CYS A 87 -2.77 -11.07 -7.02
CA CYS A 87 -1.47 -11.41 -6.46
C CYS A 87 -0.31 -10.61 -7.07
N CYS A 88 -0.37 -10.31 -8.37
CA CYS A 88 0.68 -9.52 -9.04
C CYS A 88 0.69 -8.06 -8.58
N ASN A 89 -0.48 -7.47 -8.31
CA ASN A 89 -0.60 -6.12 -7.75
C ASN A 89 -0.05 -6.08 -6.32
N TYR A 90 -0.43 -7.05 -5.50
CA TYR A 90 0.06 -7.19 -4.13
C TYR A 90 1.59 -7.34 -4.11
N THR A 91 2.15 -8.20 -4.96
CA THR A 91 3.60 -8.43 -5.04
C THR A 91 4.34 -7.15 -5.41
N TRP A 92 3.84 -6.39 -6.39
CA TRP A 92 4.42 -5.10 -6.74
C TRP A 92 4.40 -4.14 -5.54
N HIS A 93 3.26 -4.03 -4.86
CA HIS A 93 3.11 -3.16 -3.69
C HIS A 93 4.03 -3.58 -2.53
N TYR A 94 4.11 -4.89 -2.26
CA TYR A 94 5.02 -5.40 -1.24
C TYR A 94 6.49 -5.09 -1.59
N ASN A 95 6.91 -5.31 -2.82
CA ASN A 95 8.27 -5.01 -3.26
C ASN A 95 8.57 -3.49 -3.12
N HIS A 96 7.60 -2.64 -3.41
CA HIS A 96 7.71 -1.21 -3.19
C HIS A 96 7.84 -0.84 -1.70
N PHE A 97 7.03 -1.46 -0.84
CA PHE A 97 7.14 -1.32 0.62
C PHE A 97 8.51 -1.74 1.14
N ALA A 98 9.00 -2.91 0.73
CA ALA A 98 10.31 -3.41 1.13
C ALA A 98 11.43 -2.47 0.65
N ALA A 99 11.34 -1.98 -0.59
CA ALA A 99 12.31 -1.02 -1.14
C ALA A 99 12.28 0.33 -0.40
N LEU A 100 11.12 0.81 0.04
CA LEU A 100 11.02 2.00 0.89
C LEU A 100 11.70 1.78 2.25
N CYS A 101 11.56 0.59 2.83
CA CYS A 101 12.25 0.23 4.08
C CYS A 101 13.78 0.22 3.89
N ASP A 102 14.26 -0.35 2.79
CA ASP A 102 15.68 -0.38 2.45
C ASP A 102 16.21 1.03 2.19
N GLU A 103 15.47 1.86 1.48
CA GLU A 103 15.81 3.25 1.21
C GLU A 103 15.87 4.09 2.50
N TYR A 104 14.95 3.85 3.44
CA TYR A 104 14.97 4.48 4.75
C TYR A 104 16.26 4.11 5.53
N THR A 105 16.62 2.83 5.54
CA THR A 105 17.85 2.37 6.20
C THR A 105 19.08 2.96 5.55
N TYR A 106 19.11 3.03 4.22
CA TYR A 106 20.20 3.65 3.46
C TYR A 106 20.37 5.14 3.80
N ARG A 107 19.26 5.92 3.81
CA ARG A 107 19.31 7.37 4.05
C ARG A 107 19.58 7.74 5.51
N TYR A 108 19.05 6.96 6.47
CA TYR A 108 19.04 7.34 7.89
C TYR A 108 19.88 6.43 8.79
N GLY A 109 20.48 5.36 8.28
CA GLY A 109 21.36 4.46 9.02
C GLY A 109 20.68 3.67 10.15
N LYS A 110 19.35 3.53 10.10
CA LYS A 110 18.57 2.80 11.10
C LYS A 110 17.38 2.06 10.45
N ILE A 111 16.88 1.04 11.13
CA ILE A 111 15.75 0.25 10.64
C ILE A 111 14.43 0.88 11.14
N HIS A 112 13.47 1.07 10.23
CA HIS A 112 12.15 1.57 10.58
C HIS A 112 11.38 0.54 11.41
N SER A 113 10.66 0.96 12.45
CA SER A 113 9.91 0.05 13.34
C SER A 113 8.86 -0.79 12.61
N THR A 114 8.20 -0.23 11.62
CA THR A 114 7.23 -0.94 10.77
C THR A 114 7.90 -2.05 9.94
N ASP A 115 9.13 -1.82 9.48
CA ASP A 115 9.94 -2.81 8.78
C ASP A 115 10.20 -4.03 9.68
N THR A 116 10.76 -3.81 10.85
CA THR A 116 11.02 -4.85 11.84
C THR A 116 9.76 -5.67 12.17
N LYS A 117 8.63 -4.99 12.30
CA LYS A 117 7.36 -5.62 12.70
C LYS A 117 6.70 -6.41 11.56
N LEU A 118 6.70 -5.90 10.33
CA LEU A 118 5.77 -6.34 9.30
C LEU A 118 6.40 -6.94 8.05
N ARG A 119 7.67 -6.67 7.72
CA ARG A 119 8.29 -7.14 6.48
C ARG A 119 8.08 -8.63 6.23
N LYS A 120 8.37 -9.46 7.22
CA LYS A 120 8.26 -10.93 7.12
C LYS A 120 6.82 -11.39 6.90
N THR A 121 5.88 -10.83 7.64
CA THR A 121 4.48 -11.23 7.56
C THR A 121 3.86 -10.80 6.23
N LEU A 122 4.11 -9.56 5.81
CA LEU A 122 3.57 -9.02 4.56
C LEU A 122 4.23 -9.59 3.30
N SER A 123 5.40 -10.25 3.41
CA SER A 123 6.02 -10.94 2.28
C SER A 123 5.20 -12.12 1.77
N LYS A 124 4.32 -12.65 2.60
CA LYS A 124 3.41 -13.73 2.21
C LYS A 124 2.14 -13.15 1.62
N LEU A 125 1.67 -13.74 0.53
CA LEU A 125 0.37 -13.38 -0.04
C LEU A 125 -0.76 -13.76 0.91
N PRO A 126 -1.86 -12.97 0.96
CA PRO A 126 -3.10 -13.45 1.55
C PRO A 126 -3.57 -14.76 0.90
N ASP A 127 -4.16 -15.66 1.69
CA ASP A 127 -4.58 -16.96 1.19
C ASP A 127 -5.66 -16.86 0.11
N ASN A 128 -6.58 -15.91 0.27
CA ASN A 128 -7.72 -15.71 -0.62
C ASN A 128 -7.51 -14.62 -1.69
N ILE A 129 -6.25 -14.19 -1.92
CA ILE A 129 -6.00 -13.20 -2.97
C ILE A 129 -6.23 -13.81 -4.37
N PRO A 130 -6.93 -13.11 -5.30
CA PRO A 130 -7.10 -13.59 -6.65
C PRO A 130 -5.77 -13.87 -7.36
N ARG A 131 -5.66 -15.03 -8.00
CA ARG A 131 -4.49 -15.40 -8.80
C ARG A 131 -4.63 -14.76 -10.17
N THR A 132 -3.71 -13.87 -10.52
CA THR A 132 -3.70 -13.13 -11.79
C THR A 132 -2.45 -13.44 -12.58
N ALA A 133 -2.57 -13.44 -13.91
CA ALA A 133 -1.42 -13.69 -14.81
C ALA A 133 -0.50 -12.49 -14.92
N GLY A 134 -0.96 -11.28 -14.54
CA GLY A 134 -0.19 -10.06 -14.62
C GLY A 134 -0.75 -8.96 -13.72
N ARG A 135 0.01 -7.88 -13.61
CA ARG A 135 -0.39 -6.69 -12.87
C ARG A 135 -1.40 -5.89 -13.69
N THR A 136 -2.47 -5.43 -13.04
CA THR A 136 -3.42 -4.50 -13.67
C THR A 136 -2.83 -3.09 -13.75
N PRO A 137 -3.39 -2.19 -14.61
CA PRO A 137 -2.96 -0.80 -14.65
C PRO A 137 -3.02 -0.15 -13.27
N PHE A 138 -2.03 0.68 -12.95
CA PHE A 138 -1.99 1.42 -11.69
C PHE A 138 -3.20 2.34 -11.53
N LYS A 139 -3.68 2.48 -10.31
CA LYS A 139 -4.73 3.45 -9.98
C LYS A 139 -4.12 4.74 -9.46
N LEU A 140 -4.69 5.85 -9.88
CA LEU A 140 -4.29 7.17 -9.44
C LEU A 140 -5.06 7.57 -8.16
N ALA A 141 -4.34 8.16 -7.22
CA ALA A 141 -4.91 8.74 -6.00
C ALA A 141 -4.54 10.23 -5.92
N MET A 142 -5.01 11.01 -6.90
CA MET A 142 -4.74 12.45 -7.02
C MET A 142 -5.98 13.27 -7.38
N LYS A 143 -7.09 12.97 -6.72
CA LYS A 143 -8.38 13.62 -6.96
C LYS A 143 -8.35 15.13 -6.78
N SER A 144 -7.51 15.62 -5.88
CA SER A 144 -7.31 17.06 -5.62
C SER A 144 -6.44 17.78 -6.67
N ASN A 145 -5.76 17.01 -7.53
CA ASN A 145 -4.85 17.55 -8.53
C ASN A 145 -5.10 16.90 -9.91
N PRO A 146 -6.33 17.03 -10.44
CA PRO A 146 -6.70 16.38 -11.70
C PRO A 146 -5.88 16.86 -12.89
N GLU A 147 -5.32 18.07 -12.82
CA GLU A 147 -4.43 18.66 -13.82
C GLU A 147 -3.10 17.91 -13.98
N CYS A 148 -2.74 17.09 -13.00
CA CYS A 148 -1.54 16.24 -13.07
C CYS A 148 -1.77 14.95 -13.87
N ILE A 149 -3.03 14.56 -14.12
CA ILE A 149 -3.35 13.34 -14.84
C ILE A 149 -2.92 13.48 -16.31
N THR A 150 -2.11 12.53 -16.76
CA THR A 150 -1.63 12.44 -18.15
C THR A 150 -2.13 11.16 -18.79
N HIS A 151 -2.29 11.18 -20.10
CA HIS A 151 -2.75 10.06 -20.89
C HIS A 151 -1.75 9.79 -22.02
N ASP A 152 -1.66 8.53 -22.41
CA ASP A 152 -0.95 8.07 -23.60
C ASP A 152 -1.86 7.18 -24.46
N LEU A 153 -1.31 6.54 -25.48
CA LEU A 153 -2.08 5.66 -26.38
C LEU A 153 -2.71 4.45 -25.68
N GLY A 154 -2.20 4.08 -24.50
CA GLY A 154 -2.71 2.98 -23.66
C GLY A 154 -3.71 3.42 -22.59
N GLY A 155 -4.03 4.72 -22.51
CA GLY A 155 -4.92 5.28 -21.48
C GLY A 155 -4.18 6.18 -20.47
N THR A 156 -4.52 6.10 -19.20
CA THR A 156 -3.88 6.93 -18.16
C THR A 156 -2.45 6.48 -17.88
N ASN A 157 -1.50 7.41 -18.06
CA ASN A 157 -0.10 7.19 -17.72
C ASN A 157 0.16 7.53 -16.24
N ALA A 158 0.14 6.53 -15.39
CA ALA A 158 0.27 6.72 -13.95
C ALA A 158 1.64 7.27 -13.54
N VAL A 159 2.73 6.77 -14.14
CA VAL A 159 4.08 7.21 -13.81
C VAL A 159 4.27 8.69 -14.14
N GLU A 160 3.89 9.10 -15.34
CA GLU A 160 4.01 10.49 -15.76
C GLU A 160 3.10 11.42 -14.92
N SER A 161 1.89 10.95 -14.61
CA SER A 161 0.96 11.67 -13.73
C SER A 161 1.56 11.92 -12.34
N TYR A 162 2.14 10.90 -11.72
CA TYR A 162 2.79 11.05 -10.41
C TYR A 162 4.07 11.89 -10.47
N ARG A 163 4.85 11.78 -11.53
CA ARG A 163 6.02 12.64 -11.73
C ARG A 163 5.63 14.12 -11.89
N LYS A 164 4.54 14.38 -12.60
CA LYS A 164 3.99 15.75 -12.71
C LYS A 164 3.50 16.24 -11.35
N PHE A 165 2.76 15.42 -10.61
CA PHE A 165 2.30 15.72 -9.26
C PHE A 165 3.46 16.02 -8.30
N TYR A 166 4.60 15.36 -8.44
CA TYR A 166 5.80 15.60 -7.61
C TYR A 166 6.49 16.93 -7.87
N LYS A 167 6.20 17.59 -9.01
CA LYS A 167 6.76 18.89 -9.36
C LYS A 167 5.86 20.06 -8.93
N THR A 168 4.65 19.78 -8.47
CA THR A 168 3.71 20.80 -7.96
C THR A 168 3.89 21.00 -6.46
#